data_f7c3beca79c51ec9180c9a764ea9a70a
#
_entry.id   f7c3beca79c51ec9180c9a764ea9a70a
#
_cell.length_a   1.000
_cell.length_b   1.000
_cell.length_c   1.000
_cell.angle_alpha   90.00
_cell.angle_beta   90.00
_cell.angle_gamma   90.00
#
_symmetry.space_group_name_H-M   'P 1'
#
loop_
_entity.id
_entity.type
_entity.pdbx_description
1 polymer ?
#
loop_
_entity_poly.entity_id
_entity_poly.type
_entity_poly.pdbx_seq_one_letter_code
_entity_poly.pdbx_strand_id
1 'polypeptide(L)'
;MARTHLATEDGYPEVYLLLSSFIDARGQTWVRMRIPGRPNGRIGWVLRGSLGEFHVTHWLIVISLSGHWLKAYNNGRPRFKAPVGVGKPSSPTPPGHFWIRERFRVENRGNPYWPYAMGTSDYSTLTDWPGGGVVGIHGDLGEPNAIPGAPSHGCVRLRDRDIARLAPQIPLGTPVHIIG
;
A
#
# COMPACT_ATOMS: atom_id res chain seq x y z
N MET A 1 -19.98 9.02 10.73
CA MET A 1 -19.49 7.64 10.90
C MET A 1 -18.86 7.18 9.61
N ALA A 2 -17.66 6.62 9.62
CA ALA A 2 -17.10 5.98 8.44
C ALA A 2 -17.67 4.56 8.30
N ARG A 3 -17.92 4.12 7.07
CA ARG A 3 -18.25 2.71 6.79
C ARG A 3 -16.98 1.94 6.57
N THR A 4 -16.89 0.72 7.10
CA THR A 4 -15.86 -0.27 6.76
C THR A 4 -16.37 -1.12 5.61
N HIS A 5 -15.46 -1.62 4.79
CA HIS A 5 -15.76 -2.49 3.66
C HIS A 5 -15.25 -3.90 3.96
N LEU A 6 -15.88 -4.91 3.39
CA LEU A 6 -15.43 -6.30 3.48
C LEU A 6 -14.49 -6.67 2.33
N ALA A 7 -14.49 -5.87 1.29
CA ALA A 7 -13.65 -6.06 0.11
C ALA A 7 -13.01 -4.74 -0.33
N THR A 8 -11.86 -4.85 -0.99
CA THR A 8 -11.19 -3.76 -1.70
C THR A 8 -11.95 -3.39 -2.98
N GLU A 9 -11.55 -2.34 -3.66
CA GLU A 9 -12.12 -1.91 -4.94
C GLU A 9 -12.00 -2.98 -6.03
N ASP A 10 -10.99 -3.85 -5.93
CA ASP A 10 -10.73 -4.96 -6.87
C ASP A 10 -11.37 -6.29 -6.42
N GLY A 11 -12.17 -6.25 -5.33
CA GLY A 11 -12.94 -7.41 -4.84
C GLY A 11 -12.17 -8.37 -3.94
N TYR A 12 -10.94 -8.06 -3.52
CA TYR A 12 -10.19 -8.86 -2.55
C TYR A 12 -10.67 -8.60 -1.12
N PRO A 13 -10.53 -9.57 -0.20
CA PRO A 13 -10.85 -9.35 1.22
C PRO A 13 -10.09 -8.14 1.78
N GLU A 14 -10.81 -7.24 2.46
CA GLU A 14 -10.23 -6.03 3.02
C GLU A 14 -9.34 -6.34 4.22
N VAL A 15 -8.20 -5.66 4.31
CA VAL A 15 -7.24 -5.75 5.41
C VAL A 15 -7.01 -4.37 6.02
N TYR A 16 -7.20 -4.24 7.33
CA TYR A 16 -7.02 -2.99 8.07
C TYR A 16 -5.72 -2.99 8.88
N LEU A 17 -5.03 -1.84 8.91
CA LEU A 17 -3.88 -1.65 9.79
C LEU A 17 -4.37 -1.24 11.19
N LEU A 18 -4.15 -2.11 12.16
CA LEU A 18 -4.51 -1.90 13.56
C LEU A 18 -3.42 -1.10 14.28
N LEU A 19 -3.84 -0.18 15.16
CA LEU A 19 -2.93 0.75 15.85
C LEU A 19 -2.87 0.47 17.36
N SER A 20 -4.02 0.30 18.01
CA SER A 20 -4.12 0.07 19.45
C SER A 20 -5.48 -0.52 19.79
N SER A 21 -5.65 -0.98 21.01
CA SER A 21 -6.94 -1.41 21.54
C SER A 21 -7.12 -0.89 22.98
N PHE A 22 -8.37 -0.80 23.42
CA PHE A 22 -8.73 -0.55 24.81
C PHE A 22 -10.03 -1.28 25.16
N ILE A 23 -10.25 -1.48 26.47
CA ILE A 23 -11.48 -2.06 27.00
C ILE A 23 -12.25 -0.93 27.68
N ASP A 24 -13.52 -0.74 27.29
CA ASP A 24 -14.37 0.29 27.88
C ASP A 24 -14.96 -0.15 29.23
N ALA A 25 -15.68 0.75 29.90
CA ALA A 25 -16.31 0.50 31.20
C ALA A 25 -17.38 -0.61 31.20
N ARG A 26 -17.83 -1.04 30.02
CA ARG A 26 -18.79 -2.14 29.82
C ARG A 26 -18.11 -3.46 29.49
N GLY A 27 -16.75 -3.50 29.50
CA GLY A 27 -15.96 -4.67 29.15
C GLY A 27 -15.86 -4.94 27.65
N GLN A 28 -16.27 -3.99 26.80
CA GLN A 28 -16.17 -4.14 25.35
C GLN A 28 -14.79 -3.74 24.86
N THR A 29 -14.17 -4.58 24.02
CA THR A 29 -12.90 -4.27 23.40
C THR A 29 -13.10 -3.47 22.12
N TRP A 30 -12.47 -2.30 22.07
CA TRP A 30 -12.40 -1.43 20.92
C TRP A 30 -11.01 -1.46 20.29
N VAL A 31 -10.97 -1.40 18.98
CA VAL A 31 -9.72 -1.39 18.21
C VAL A 31 -9.65 -0.11 17.41
N ARG A 32 -8.56 0.62 17.58
CA ARG A 32 -8.20 1.78 16.77
C ARG A 32 -7.50 1.30 15.52
N MET A 33 -7.96 1.72 14.36
CA MET A 33 -7.41 1.29 13.09
C MET A 33 -7.35 2.43 12.08
N ARG A 34 -6.52 2.29 11.05
CA ARG A 34 -6.55 3.15 9.88
C ARG A 34 -7.66 2.70 8.94
N ILE A 35 -8.31 3.67 8.30
CA ILE A 35 -9.43 3.45 7.38
C ILE A 35 -8.99 3.90 5.99
N PRO A 36 -9.02 3.03 4.97
CA PRO A 36 -8.70 3.42 3.60
C PRO A 36 -9.74 4.41 3.08
N GLY A 37 -9.37 5.24 2.14
CA GLY A 37 -10.26 6.22 1.53
C GLY A 37 -9.80 7.66 1.69
N ARG A 38 -10.46 8.55 0.94
CA ARG A 38 -10.18 9.98 0.95
C ARG A 38 -10.91 10.69 2.07
N PRO A 39 -10.27 11.68 2.72
CA PRO A 39 -8.85 11.99 2.63
C PRO A 39 -7.98 10.86 3.20
N ASN A 40 -6.75 10.71 2.71
CA ASN A 40 -5.77 9.76 3.23
C ASN A 40 -5.51 9.99 4.73
N GLY A 41 -5.08 8.93 5.44
CA GLY A 41 -4.70 9.01 6.85
C GLY A 41 -5.84 8.95 7.86
N ARG A 42 -7.06 8.63 7.43
CA ARG A 42 -8.23 8.49 8.32
C ARG A 42 -8.00 7.40 9.36
N ILE A 43 -8.49 7.67 10.59
CA ILE A 43 -8.41 6.74 11.73
C ILE A 43 -9.79 6.66 12.37
N GLY A 44 -10.14 5.48 12.87
CA GLY A 44 -11.39 5.26 13.59
C GLY A 44 -11.29 4.15 14.62
N TRP A 45 -12.35 4.00 15.41
CA TRP A 45 -12.51 2.94 16.38
C TRP A 45 -13.61 1.99 15.92
N VAL A 46 -13.41 0.70 16.12
CA VAL A 46 -14.37 -0.35 15.80
C VAL A 46 -14.42 -1.36 16.95
N LEU A 47 -15.57 -1.99 17.17
CA LEU A 47 -15.66 -3.11 18.11
C LEU A 47 -14.82 -4.29 17.62
N ARG A 48 -14.05 -4.92 18.53
CA ARG A 48 -13.22 -6.10 18.21
C ARG A 48 -14.03 -7.20 17.50
N GLY A 49 -15.27 -7.42 17.93
CA GLY A 49 -16.16 -8.43 17.34
C GLY A 49 -16.59 -8.17 15.89
N SER A 50 -16.35 -6.96 15.36
CA SER A 50 -16.60 -6.62 13.96
C SER A 50 -15.39 -6.89 13.05
N LEU A 51 -14.26 -7.34 13.61
CA LEU A 51 -13.04 -7.67 12.90
C LEU A 51 -12.83 -9.19 12.89
N GLY A 52 -12.24 -9.68 11.83
CA GLY A 52 -11.79 -11.05 11.71
C GLY A 52 -10.57 -11.37 12.57
N GLU A 53 -9.80 -12.34 12.13
CA GLU A 53 -8.58 -12.78 12.78
C GLU A 53 -7.49 -11.71 12.68
N PHE A 54 -6.67 -11.60 13.75
CA PHE A 54 -5.55 -10.67 13.79
C PHE A 54 -4.28 -11.37 13.33
N HIS A 55 -3.60 -10.75 12.39
CA HIS A 55 -2.31 -11.20 11.88
C HIS A 55 -1.23 -10.18 12.22
N VAL A 56 -0.02 -10.65 12.51
CA VAL A 56 1.14 -9.79 12.77
C VAL A 56 2.10 -9.87 11.59
N THR A 57 2.57 -8.73 11.14
CA THR A 57 3.67 -8.64 10.17
C THR A 57 4.86 -7.93 10.80
N HIS A 58 6.06 -8.39 10.48
CA HIS A 58 7.31 -7.75 10.89
C HIS A 58 7.97 -6.98 9.73
N TRP A 59 7.25 -6.88 8.61
CA TRP A 59 7.69 -6.13 7.44
C TRP A 59 7.31 -4.66 7.55
N LEU A 60 8.16 -3.83 6.97
CA LEU A 60 7.96 -2.39 6.78
C LEU A 60 8.52 -2.01 5.41
N ILE A 61 7.76 -1.29 4.62
CA ILE A 61 8.22 -0.65 3.39
C ILE A 61 8.40 0.85 3.66
N VAL A 62 9.53 1.41 3.24
CA VAL A 62 9.79 2.85 3.25
C VAL A 62 10.10 3.29 1.83
N ILE A 63 9.40 4.32 1.35
CA ILE A 63 9.57 4.90 0.02
C ILE A 63 9.96 6.36 0.18
N SER A 64 11.07 6.76 -0.41
CA SER A 64 11.48 8.18 -0.49
C SER A 64 11.13 8.73 -1.86
N LEU A 65 10.31 9.78 -1.87
CA LEU A 65 9.90 10.47 -3.10
C LEU A 65 11.05 11.27 -3.69
N SER A 66 11.73 12.07 -2.86
CA SER A 66 12.89 12.87 -3.29
C SER A 66 14.11 12.03 -3.62
N GLY A 67 14.32 10.92 -2.88
CA GLY A 67 15.43 10.00 -3.10
C GLY A 67 15.19 8.97 -4.20
N HIS A 68 13.97 8.84 -4.71
CA HIS A 68 13.54 7.84 -5.70
C HIS A 68 14.01 6.40 -5.37
N TRP A 69 13.79 5.98 -4.14
CA TRP A 69 14.11 4.62 -3.70
C TRP A 69 13.01 4.03 -2.82
N LEU A 70 12.94 2.69 -2.84
CA LEU A 70 12.16 1.86 -1.92
C LEU A 70 13.13 0.98 -1.11
N LYS A 71 12.91 0.89 0.20
CA LYS A 71 13.56 -0.07 1.09
C LYS A 71 12.48 -0.90 1.79
N ALA A 72 12.73 -2.21 1.92
CA ALA A 72 11.92 -3.08 2.74
C ALA A 72 12.75 -3.69 3.86
N TYR A 73 12.14 -3.74 5.05
CA TYR A 73 12.74 -4.24 6.27
C TYR A 73 11.89 -5.40 6.80
N ASN A 74 12.55 -6.36 7.46
CA ASN A 74 11.88 -7.41 8.22
C ASN A 74 12.56 -7.53 9.58
N ASN A 75 11.79 -7.45 10.67
CA ASN A 75 12.32 -7.37 12.04
C ASN A 75 13.37 -6.27 12.19
N GLY A 76 13.14 -5.08 11.63
CA GLY A 76 14.05 -3.94 11.65
C GLY A 76 15.31 -4.09 10.78
N ARG A 77 15.56 -5.24 10.19
CA ARG A 77 16.74 -5.49 9.33
C ARG A 77 16.42 -5.20 7.86
N PRO A 78 17.27 -4.49 7.12
CA PRO A 78 17.09 -4.27 5.71
C PRO A 78 17.14 -5.59 4.93
N ARG A 79 16.15 -5.82 4.06
CA ARG A 79 16.00 -7.03 3.24
C ARG A 79 16.01 -6.73 1.75
N PHE A 80 15.59 -5.52 1.40
CA PHE A 80 15.47 -5.14 0.00
C PHE A 80 15.70 -3.64 -0.16
N LYS A 81 16.30 -3.25 -1.29
CA LYS A 81 16.44 -1.86 -1.73
C LYS A 81 16.41 -1.83 -3.26
N ALA A 82 15.65 -0.91 -3.82
CA ALA A 82 15.63 -0.66 -5.26
C ALA A 82 15.34 0.83 -5.55
N PRO A 83 15.78 1.35 -6.71
CA PRO A 83 15.29 2.62 -7.22
C PRO A 83 13.82 2.49 -7.64
N VAL A 84 13.08 3.60 -7.57
CA VAL A 84 11.66 3.64 -7.94
C VAL A 84 11.34 4.79 -8.88
N GLY A 85 10.29 4.61 -9.67
CA GLY A 85 9.55 5.67 -10.31
C GLY A 85 8.36 6.07 -9.44
N VAL A 86 8.13 7.38 -9.26
CA VAL A 86 7.03 7.92 -8.46
C VAL A 86 6.10 8.78 -9.31
N GLY A 87 5.05 9.34 -8.73
CA GLY A 87 4.11 10.23 -9.40
C GLY A 87 4.79 11.51 -9.89
N LYS A 88 4.43 11.94 -11.10
CA LYS A 88 4.85 13.24 -11.67
C LYS A 88 4.26 14.41 -10.88
N PRO A 89 4.83 15.64 -10.98
CA PRO A 89 4.35 16.79 -10.22
C PRO A 89 2.86 17.13 -10.39
N SER A 90 2.28 16.84 -11.55
CA SER A 90 0.84 17.05 -11.80
C SER A 90 -0.06 15.97 -11.21
N SER A 91 0.50 14.86 -10.77
CA SER A 91 -0.19 13.72 -10.15
C SER A 91 0.77 13.00 -9.21
N PRO A 92 1.15 13.63 -8.09
CA PRO A 92 2.18 13.11 -7.20
C PRO A 92 1.72 11.87 -6.45
N THR A 93 2.68 11.02 -6.07
CA THR A 93 2.47 10.00 -5.04
C THR A 93 2.29 10.70 -3.70
N PRO A 94 1.17 10.52 -2.98
CA PRO A 94 0.97 11.19 -1.70
C PRO A 94 1.93 10.67 -0.62
N PRO A 95 2.56 11.53 0.17
CA PRO A 95 3.32 11.11 1.34
C PRO A 95 2.38 10.70 2.49
N GLY A 96 2.85 9.80 3.37
CA GLY A 96 2.06 9.39 4.53
C GLY A 96 2.35 7.98 5.03
N HIS A 97 1.43 7.49 5.85
CA HIS A 97 1.50 6.16 6.47
C HIS A 97 0.35 5.29 5.98
N PHE A 98 0.66 4.31 5.19
CA PHE A 98 -0.25 3.42 4.51
C PHE A 98 0.08 1.96 4.83
N TRP A 99 -0.62 1.01 4.19
CA TRP A 99 -0.33 -0.42 4.29
C TRP A 99 -0.73 -1.12 2.99
N ILE A 100 -0.21 -2.34 2.78
CA ILE A 100 -0.56 -3.21 1.66
C ILE A 100 -1.92 -3.85 1.95
N ARG A 101 -2.94 -3.56 1.14
CA ARG A 101 -4.29 -4.11 1.24
C ARG A 101 -4.49 -5.35 0.39
N GLU A 102 -3.83 -5.37 -0.76
CA GLU A 102 -3.93 -6.46 -1.73
C GLU A 102 -2.60 -6.71 -2.42
N ARG A 103 -2.44 -7.91 -2.92
CA ARG A 103 -1.27 -8.32 -3.67
C ARG A 103 -1.66 -9.44 -4.63
N PHE A 104 -1.33 -9.28 -5.89
CA PHE A 104 -1.63 -10.28 -6.91
C PHE A 104 -0.50 -10.41 -7.93
N ARG A 105 -0.38 -11.62 -8.47
CA ARG A 105 0.49 -11.91 -9.59
C ARG A 105 -0.27 -11.60 -10.88
N VAL A 106 0.42 -10.97 -11.82
CA VAL A 106 -0.10 -10.64 -13.13
C VAL A 106 0.61 -11.53 -14.15
N GLU A 107 -0.12 -12.40 -14.83
CA GLU A 107 0.48 -13.38 -15.75
C GLU A 107 0.66 -12.82 -17.16
N ASN A 108 -0.28 -11.99 -17.60
CA ASN A 108 -0.21 -11.37 -18.92
C ASN A 108 0.83 -10.24 -18.96
N ARG A 109 1.89 -10.44 -19.71
CA ARG A 109 2.97 -9.44 -19.91
C ARG A 109 2.51 -8.15 -20.57
N GLY A 110 1.39 -8.16 -21.29
CA GLY A 110 0.80 -6.96 -21.87
C GLY A 110 0.00 -6.13 -20.88
N ASN A 111 -0.23 -6.65 -19.66
CA ASN A 111 -0.91 -5.92 -18.60
C ASN A 111 0.06 -4.91 -17.95
N PRO A 112 -0.33 -3.65 -17.77
CA PRO A 112 0.52 -2.62 -17.18
C PRO A 112 0.98 -2.91 -15.75
N TYR A 113 0.34 -3.82 -15.04
CA TYR A 113 0.72 -4.20 -13.67
C TYR A 113 1.61 -5.46 -13.60
N TRP A 114 2.05 -5.99 -14.76
CA TRP A 114 2.96 -7.13 -14.81
C TRP A 114 4.30 -6.79 -14.12
N PRO A 115 4.98 -7.75 -13.43
CA PRO A 115 4.57 -9.13 -13.16
C PRO A 115 3.83 -9.29 -11.82
N TYR A 116 3.80 -8.27 -10.98
CA TYR A 116 3.09 -8.21 -9.69
C TYR A 116 2.58 -6.81 -9.44
N ALA A 117 1.44 -6.72 -8.74
CA ALA A 117 0.95 -5.50 -8.15
C ALA A 117 0.62 -5.68 -6.67
N MET A 118 0.88 -4.63 -5.90
CA MET A 118 0.48 -4.48 -4.51
C MET A 118 -0.34 -3.19 -4.39
N GLY A 119 -1.64 -3.31 -4.11
CA GLY A 119 -2.49 -2.18 -3.83
C GLY A 119 -2.29 -1.70 -2.40
N THR A 120 -2.20 -0.40 -2.22
CA THR A 120 -2.03 0.22 -0.91
C THR A 120 -3.33 0.84 -0.39
N SER A 121 -3.32 1.35 0.81
CA SER A 121 -4.41 2.16 1.36
C SER A 121 -4.29 3.66 1.01
N ASP A 122 -3.34 3.99 0.15
CA ASP A 122 -3.12 5.34 -0.35
C ASP A 122 -3.98 5.60 -1.58
N TYR A 123 -4.52 6.80 -1.69
CA TYR A 123 -5.31 7.25 -2.83
C TYR A 123 -4.69 8.50 -3.43
N SER A 124 -4.44 8.46 -4.73
CA SER A 124 -4.00 9.63 -5.50
C SER A 124 -5.13 10.67 -5.61
N THR A 125 -4.83 11.82 -6.19
CA THR A 125 -5.83 12.85 -6.49
C THR A 125 -6.76 12.49 -7.65
N LEU A 126 -6.43 11.44 -8.42
CA LEU A 126 -7.22 10.98 -9.56
C LEU A 126 -8.37 10.10 -9.10
N THR A 127 -9.60 10.59 -9.18
CA THR A 127 -10.81 9.90 -8.71
C THR A 127 -11.45 9.00 -9.77
N ASP A 128 -11.17 9.27 -11.03
CA ASP A 128 -11.67 8.57 -12.23
C ASP A 128 -10.72 7.50 -12.77
N TRP A 129 -9.62 7.25 -12.04
CA TRP A 129 -8.63 6.24 -12.41
C TRP A 129 -9.10 4.83 -12.03
N PRO A 130 -8.72 3.77 -12.77
CA PRO A 130 -9.02 2.39 -12.41
C PRO A 130 -8.64 2.06 -10.95
N GLY A 131 -9.44 1.25 -10.27
CA GLY A 131 -9.27 0.99 -8.83
C GLY A 131 -9.61 2.19 -7.93
N GLY A 132 -10.41 3.17 -8.43
CA GLY A 132 -10.78 4.36 -7.66
C GLY A 132 -9.61 5.29 -7.34
N GLY A 133 -8.47 5.16 -8.05
CA GLY A 133 -7.25 5.93 -7.82
C GLY A 133 -6.39 5.44 -6.65
N VAL A 134 -6.52 4.18 -6.27
CA VAL A 134 -5.60 3.52 -5.33
C VAL A 134 -4.17 3.60 -5.86
N VAL A 135 -3.24 3.98 -5.00
CA VAL A 135 -1.81 3.96 -5.32
C VAL A 135 -1.28 2.54 -5.22
N GLY A 136 -0.83 1.99 -6.33
CA GLY A 136 -0.20 0.69 -6.41
C GLY A 136 1.32 0.75 -6.40
N ILE A 137 1.95 -0.37 -6.03
CA ILE A 137 3.38 -0.65 -6.22
C ILE A 137 3.47 -1.80 -7.22
N HIS A 138 4.01 -1.55 -8.43
CA HIS A 138 3.98 -2.52 -9.53
C HIS A 138 5.21 -2.43 -10.44
N GLY A 139 5.23 -3.16 -11.56
CA GLY A 139 6.32 -3.16 -12.53
C GLY A 139 6.49 -1.85 -13.31
N ASP A 140 7.47 -1.82 -14.20
CA ASP A 140 7.91 -0.58 -14.88
C ASP A 140 7.15 -0.25 -16.17
N LEU A 141 6.17 -1.06 -16.55
CA LEU A 141 5.37 -0.89 -17.77
C LEU A 141 6.19 -0.95 -19.08
N GLY A 142 7.35 -1.63 -19.05
CA GLY A 142 8.29 -1.63 -20.17
C GLY A 142 9.14 -0.37 -20.28
N GLU A 143 9.14 0.49 -19.27
CA GLU A 143 9.90 1.74 -19.20
C GLU A 143 11.00 1.72 -18.11
N PRO A 144 11.89 0.72 -18.09
CA PRO A 144 12.87 0.56 -17.00
C PRO A 144 13.86 1.74 -16.89
N ASN A 145 14.06 2.50 -17.99
CA ASN A 145 14.94 3.67 -18.03
C ASN A 145 14.30 4.92 -17.39
N ALA A 146 13.00 4.93 -17.17
CA ALA A 146 12.31 5.99 -16.41
C ALA A 146 12.47 5.83 -14.88
N ILE A 147 13.18 4.80 -14.43
CA ILE A 147 13.46 4.50 -13.02
C ILE A 147 14.99 4.58 -12.75
N PRO A 148 15.43 5.43 -11.81
CA PRO A 148 14.64 6.32 -10.91
C PRO A 148 14.06 7.54 -11.65
N GLY A 149 12.95 8.06 -11.13
CA GLY A 149 12.31 9.27 -11.71
C GLY A 149 10.86 9.47 -11.27
N ALA A 150 10.15 10.32 -11.99
CA ALA A 150 8.74 10.62 -11.72
C ALA A 150 7.85 10.38 -12.98
N PRO A 151 7.76 9.13 -13.48
CA PRO A 151 7.04 8.83 -14.72
C PRO A 151 5.54 8.54 -14.52
N SER A 152 5.07 8.35 -13.29
CA SER A 152 3.75 7.77 -13.03
C SER A 152 2.65 8.82 -12.78
N HIS A 153 1.42 8.36 -12.67
CA HIS A 153 0.26 9.14 -12.27
C HIS A 153 -0.11 8.96 -10.78
N GLY A 154 0.90 8.62 -9.96
CA GLY A 154 0.76 8.43 -8.51
C GLY A 154 1.27 7.08 -8.02
N CYS A 155 1.20 6.02 -8.81
CA CYS A 155 1.74 4.71 -8.45
C CYS A 155 3.26 4.72 -8.29
N VAL A 156 3.77 3.79 -7.51
CA VAL A 156 5.20 3.55 -7.34
C VAL A 156 5.63 2.41 -8.26
N ARG A 157 6.53 2.69 -9.19
CA ARG A 157 7.02 1.71 -10.14
C ARG A 157 8.40 1.17 -9.73
N LEU A 158 8.55 -0.14 -9.74
CA LEU A 158 9.85 -0.81 -9.67
C LEU A 158 10.17 -1.43 -11.03
N ARG A 159 11.45 -1.69 -11.30
CA ARG A 159 11.76 -2.56 -12.44
C ARG A 159 11.10 -3.92 -12.24
N ASP A 160 10.66 -4.54 -13.33
CA ASP A 160 9.92 -5.81 -13.31
C ASP A 160 10.63 -6.90 -12.49
N ARG A 161 11.97 -7.00 -12.62
CA ARG A 161 12.78 -7.93 -11.83
C ARG A 161 12.76 -7.63 -10.33
N ASP A 162 12.62 -6.35 -9.96
CA ASP A 162 12.68 -5.91 -8.57
C ASP A 162 11.35 -6.15 -7.88
N ILE A 163 10.22 -5.84 -8.54
CA ILE A 163 8.89 -6.16 -7.99
C ILE A 163 8.65 -7.67 -7.93
N ALA A 164 9.14 -8.44 -8.91
CA ALA A 164 9.05 -9.91 -8.91
C ALA A 164 9.79 -10.54 -7.73
N ARG A 165 10.88 -9.92 -7.26
CA ARG A 165 11.62 -10.37 -6.08
C ARG A 165 10.99 -9.92 -4.76
N LEU A 166 10.43 -8.71 -4.73
CA LEU A 166 9.87 -8.11 -3.51
C LEU A 166 8.48 -8.63 -3.20
N ALA A 167 7.54 -8.53 -4.13
CA ALA A 167 6.13 -8.73 -3.86
C ALA A 167 5.77 -10.10 -3.23
N PRO A 168 6.37 -11.23 -3.63
CA PRO A 168 6.09 -12.53 -3.02
C PRO A 168 6.42 -12.60 -1.51
N GLN A 169 7.31 -11.75 -1.02
CA GLN A 169 7.75 -11.74 0.37
C GLN A 169 6.91 -10.84 1.28
N ILE A 170 6.10 -9.94 0.71
CA ILE A 170 5.38 -8.91 1.45
C ILE A 170 3.98 -9.42 1.84
N PRO A 171 3.69 -9.62 3.14
CA PRO A 171 2.35 -9.97 3.59
C PRO A 171 1.37 -8.80 3.44
N LEU A 172 0.07 -9.12 3.35
CA LEU A 172 -0.99 -8.11 3.52
C LEU A 172 -0.89 -7.50 4.92
N GLY A 173 -1.32 -6.25 5.04
CA GLY A 173 -1.18 -5.48 6.29
C GLY A 173 0.21 -4.88 6.51
N THR A 174 1.21 -5.16 5.65
CA THR A 174 2.55 -4.56 5.77
C THR A 174 2.46 -3.04 5.72
N PRO A 175 2.95 -2.32 6.77
CA PRO A 175 3.02 -0.86 6.75
C PRO A 175 3.90 -0.34 5.60
N VAL A 176 3.44 0.78 5.01
CA VAL A 176 4.15 1.52 3.96
C VAL A 176 4.27 2.97 4.40
N HIS A 177 5.50 3.44 4.59
CA HIS A 177 5.81 4.84 4.91
C HIS A 177 6.35 5.51 3.65
N ILE A 178 5.62 6.50 3.15
CA ILE A 178 6.03 7.33 2.01
C ILE A 178 6.50 8.68 2.56
N ILE A 179 7.76 8.96 2.36
CA ILE A 179 8.44 10.18 2.85
C ILE A 179 8.84 11.08 1.67
N GLY A 180 8.83 12.41 1.90
CA GLY A 180 9.20 13.44 0.92
C GLY A 180 10.66 13.41 0.49
#